data_2f329e911ed2cd7fbfd6d20f6d77fa1e
#
_entry.id   2f329e911ed2cd7fbfd6d20f6d77fa1e
#
_cell.length_a   1.000
_cell.length_b   1.000
_cell.length_c   1.000
_cell.angle_alpha   90.00
_cell.angle_beta   90.00
_cell.angle_gamma   90.00
#
_symmetry.space_group_name_H-M   'P 1'
#
loop_
_entity.id
_entity.type
_entity.pdbx_description
1 polymer ?
#
loop_
_entity_poly.entity_id
_entity_poly.type
_entity_poly.pdbx_seq_one_letter_code
_entity_poly.pdbx_strand_id
1 'polypeptide(L)'
;MKVILLIAIILMASYTADAKKCLALALSGGGDKGAYEAAVFAGLVNNLPVEEASYDVITGVSAGSLNTLGLSGFAPEDVEGARDFILALWNSIPMYNAYGQWPGGIIQGLFFKKGIFDLSPGIEWVTEQFGDRTVKRKVSFATTDANSADYVVWDYNTSDTQPTDLIETAFASSSIPAAFPHITRGERELVDGGVIWNLDIASAVRRCREIADDDSEITIDMVLCGDHKIEMKENIDRYNTLEHLMRGIELKSFYNGMSDYNSSTILFPEVNFRYLIVPSESLSSGLLPLDFSQKQVDKCFEVGLKDAKNAVLLGPGKLGDVTLDYVDKLLGGQDVWLKHMIKDALDDLDEQQKVTSK
;
A
#
# COMPACT_ATOMS: atom_id res chain seq x y z
N MET A 1 38.85 24.41 -38.26
CA MET A 1 38.95 23.62 -37.01
C MET A 1 38.11 24.17 -35.85
N LYS A 2 38.19 25.47 -35.52
CA LYS A 2 37.42 26.05 -34.38
C LYS A 2 35.87 26.01 -34.56
N VAL A 3 35.36 26.14 -35.78
CA VAL A 3 33.89 26.06 -36.05
C VAL A 3 33.35 24.65 -35.94
N ILE A 4 34.11 23.63 -36.36
CA ILE A 4 33.70 22.22 -36.25
C ILE A 4 33.65 21.76 -34.78
N LEU A 5 34.58 22.28 -33.97
CA LEU A 5 34.61 21.99 -32.52
C LEU A 5 33.41 22.60 -31.79
N LEU A 6 32.98 23.81 -32.20
CA LEU A 6 31.83 24.50 -31.61
C LEU A 6 30.50 23.80 -31.95
N ILE A 7 30.36 23.28 -33.18
CA ILE A 7 29.18 22.49 -33.60
C ILE A 7 29.12 21.16 -32.89
N ALA A 8 30.26 20.49 -32.65
CA ALA A 8 30.32 19.25 -31.86
C ALA A 8 29.92 19.45 -30.39
N ILE A 9 30.32 20.58 -29.79
CA ILE A 9 29.94 20.93 -28.40
C ILE A 9 28.46 21.29 -28.31
N ILE A 10 27.89 21.98 -29.32
CA ILE A 10 26.45 22.30 -29.37
C ILE A 10 25.63 21.03 -29.62
N LEU A 11 26.09 20.07 -30.42
CA LEU A 11 25.43 18.78 -30.63
C LEU A 11 25.53 17.83 -29.42
N MET A 12 26.57 17.93 -28.59
CA MET A 12 26.65 17.19 -27.31
C MET A 12 25.80 17.80 -26.20
N ALA A 13 25.55 19.13 -26.26
CA ALA A 13 24.68 19.81 -25.28
C ALA A 13 23.18 19.58 -25.53
N SER A 14 22.77 19.04 -26.68
CA SER A 14 21.36 18.79 -27.04
C SER A 14 20.93 17.33 -26.85
N TYR A 15 21.75 16.47 -26.28
CA TYR A 15 21.44 15.06 -26.00
C TYR A 15 21.51 14.76 -24.50
N THR A 16 20.94 15.65 -23.70
CA THR A 16 20.40 15.21 -22.42
C THR A 16 19.01 14.66 -22.75
N ALA A 17 18.89 13.40 -23.11
CA ALA A 17 17.61 12.72 -22.98
C ALA A 17 17.15 13.01 -21.55
N ASP A 18 15.98 13.63 -21.37
CA ASP A 18 15.39 13.76 -20.04
C ASP A 18 15.39 12.37 -19.42
N ALA A 19 16.04 12.23 -18.27
CA ALA A 19 16.09 10.98 -17.55
C ALA A 19 14.65 10.54 -17.30
N LYS A 20 14.35 9.29 -17.65
CA LYS A 20 13.00 8.76 -17.48
C LYS A 20 12.70 8.60 -15.99
N LYS A 21 11.74 9.36 -15.52
CA LYS A 21 11.26 9.32 -14.14
C LYS A 21 10.13 8.31 -13.98
N CYS A 22 10.01 7.74 -12.79
CA CYS A 22 8.90 6.88 -12.43
C CYS A 22 8.31 7.34 -11.11
N LEU A 23 7.00 7.52 -11.10
CA LEU A 23 6.23 7.80 -9.90
C LEU A 23 5.40 6.58 -9.51
N ALA A 24 5.55 6.10 -8.28
CA ALA A 24 4.82 4.96 -7.76
C ALA A 24 3.99 5.28 -6.52
N LEU A 25 2.89 4.56 -6.34
CA LEU A 25 2.05 4.57 -5.16
C LEU A 25 2.00 3.17 -4.56
N ALA A 26 2.40 3.01 -3.31
CA ALA A 26 2.32 1.76 -2.57
C ALA A 26 1.19 1.84 -1.53
N LEU A 27 0.21 0.92 -1.62
CA LEU A 27 -0.99 0.86 -0.80
C LEU A 27 -0.97 -0.39 0.08
N SER A 28 -1.17 -0.20 1.38
CA SER A 28 -1.09 -1.27 2.37
C SER A 28 -2.39 -2.05 2.54
N GLY A 29 -2.34 -3.16 3.27
CA GLY A 29 -3.54 -3.83 3.74
C GLY A 29 -4.18 -3.12 4.94
N GLY A 30 -5.51 -3.18 5.01
CA GLY A 30 -6.25 -2.51 6.09
C GLY A 30 -7.74 -2.85 6.20
N GLY A 31 -8.27 -3.73 5.37
CA GLY A 31 -9.70 -4.08 5.35
C GLY A 31 -10.59 -2.86 5.00
N ASP A 32 -11.55 -2.54 5.86
CA ASP A 32 -12.46 -1.39 5.71
C ASP A 32 -11.73 -0.02 5.66
N LYS A 33 -10.49 0.04 6.13
CA LYS A 33 -9.63 1.22 6.04
C LYS A 33 -9.10 1.49 4.62
N GLY A 34 -9.36 0.63 3.65
CA GLY A 34 -9.11 0.92 2.23
C GLY A 34 -9.84 2.19 1.75
N ALA A 35 -10.96 2.56 2.38
CA ALA A 35 -11.62 3.84 2.17
C ALA A 35 -10.71 5.04 2.53
N TYR A 36 -9.88 4.90 3.58
CA TYR A 36 -8.88 5.90 3.95
C TYR A 36 -7.83 6.07 2.84
N GLU A 37 -7.29 4.98 2.30
CA GLU A 37 -6.32 5.05 1.21
C GLU A 37 -6.90 5.70 -0.05
N ALA A 38 -8.14 5.36 -0.39
CA ALA A 38 -8.87 6.00 -1.50
C ALA A 38 -8.98 7.51 -1.28
N ALA A 39 -9.27 7.94 -0.05
CA ALA A 39 -9.35 9.35 0.32
C ALA A 39 -7.96 10.02 0.34
N VAL A 40 -6.90 9.31 0.76
CA VAL A 40 -5.53 9.82 0.67
C VAL A 40 -5.15 10.05 -0.79
N PHE A 41 -5.39 9.08 -1.69
CA PHE A 41 -5.19 9.27 -3.12
C PHE A 41 -5.94 10.50 -3.64
N ALA A 42 -7.23 10.62 -3.32
CA ALA A 42 -8.05 11.76 -3.70
C ALA A 42 -7.50 13.09 -3.15
N GLY A 43 -7.01 13.08 -1.91
CA GLY A 43 -6.39 14.25 -1.29
C GLY A 43 -5.08 14.65 -1.96
N LEU A 44 -4.25 13.69 -2.39
CA LEU A 44 -3.05 13.95 -3.18
C LEU A 44 -3.41 14.57 -4.53
N VAL A 45 -4.38 14.00 -5.26
CA VAL A 45 -4.88 14.56 -6.53
C VAL A 45 -5.42 15.98 -6.36
N ASN A 46 -6.08 16.29 -5.25
CA ASN A 46 -6.66 17.61 -4.99
C ASN A 46 -5.64 18.67 -4.62
N ASN A 47 -4.44 18.30 -4.15
CA ASN A 47 -3.45 19.21 -3.58
C ASN A 47 -2.09 19.21 -4.32
N LEU A 48 -1.88 18.33 -5.29
CA LEU A 48 -0.68 18.26 -6.12
C LEU A 48 -0.99 18.64 -7.57
N PRO A 49 -0.01 19.14 -8.34
CA PRO A 49 -0.11 19.19 -9.79
C PRO A 49 -0.39 17.80 -10.38
N VAL A 50 -1.07 17.74 -11.52
CA VAL A 50 -1.46 16.47 -12.17
C VAL A 50 -0.25 15.53 -12.37
N GLU A 51 0.87 16.07 -12.85
CA GLU A 51 2.11 15.33 -13.08
C GLU A 51 2.72 14.74 -11.81
N GLU A 52 2.45 15.31 -10.64
CA GLU A 52 2.92 14.83 -9.35
C GLU A 52 1.96 13.83 -8.68
N ALA A 53 0.77 13.62 -9.25
CA ALA A 53 -0.20 12.61 -8.83
C ALA A 53 -0.44 11.53 -9.92
N SER A 54 0.29 11.61 -11.05
CA SER A 54 0.20 10.69 -12.18
C SER A 54 1.10 9.46 -11.96
N TYR A 55 0.64 8.53 -11.14
CA TYR A 55 1.41 7.33 -10.80
C TYR A 55 1.50 6.36 -11.97
N ASP A 56 2.73 6.06 -12.42
CA ASP A 56 3.04 5.06 -13.45
C ASP A 56 2.85 3.63 -12.93
N VAL A 57 3.16 3.45 -11.65
CA VAL A 57 3.14 2.16 -10.94
C VAL A 57 2.27 2.28 -9.69
N ILE A 58 1.40 1.30 -9.47
CA ILE A 58 0.68 1.16 -8.20
C ILE A 58 0.85 -0.27 -7.70
N THR A 59 1.23 -0.41 -6.43
CA THR A 59 1.30 -1.71 -5.75
C THR A 59 0.30 -1.76 -4.61
N GLY A 60 -0.32 -2.92 -4.40
CA GLY A 60 -1.31 -3.08 -3.37
C GLY A 60 -1.27 -4.42 -2.66
N VAL A 61 -1.61 -4.36 -1.37
CA VAL A 61 -1.78 -5.53 -0.51
C VAL A 61 -3.18 -5.47 0.11
N SER A 62 -3.93 -6.57 0.15
CA SER A 62 -5.24 -6.63 0.80
C SER A 62 -6.20 -5.53 0.30
N ALA A 63 -6.71 -4.68 1.17
CA ALA A 63 -7.54 -3.52 0.78
C ALA A 63 -6.84 -2.61 -0.24
N GLY A 64 -5.52 -2.41 -0.11
CA GLY A 64 -4.71 -1.69 -1.08
C GLY A 64 -4.71 -2.35 -2.46
N SER A 65 -4.86 -3.68 -2.55
CA SER A 65 -5.01 -4.37 -3.84
C SER A 65 -6.37 -4.08 -4.50
N LEU A 66 -7.44 -3.94 -3.74
CA LEU A 66 -8.75 -3.52 -4.26
C LEU A 66 -8.71 -2.07 -4.78
N ASN A 67 -8.01 -1.18 -4.06
CA ASN A 67 -7.76 0.18 -4.54
C ASN A 67 -6.89 0.18 -5.80
N THR A 68 -5.81 -0.61 -5.83
CA THR A 68 -4.95 -0.78 -7.00
C THR A 68 -5.75 -1.29 -8.21
N LEU A 69 -6.63 -2.26 -8.01
CA LEU A 69 -7.56 -2.74 -9.04
C LEU A 69 -8.41 -1.59 -9.60
N GLY A 70 -9.08 -0.83 -8.73
CA GLY A 70 -9.92 0.30 -9.14
C GLY A 70 -9.13 1.34 -9.93
N LEU A 71 -7.95 1.72 -9.46
CA LEU A 71 -7.07 2.72 -10.08
C LEU A 71 -6.40 2.22 -11.37
N SER A 72 -6.24 0.90 -11.53
CA SER A 72 -5.60 0.30 -12.71
C SER A 72 -6.33 0.59 -14.02
N GLY A 73 -7.64 0.81 -13.95
CA GLY A 73 -8.51 1.08 -15.10
C GLY A 73 -8.37 2.48 -15.70
N PHE A 74 -7.52 3.33 -15.14
CA PHE A 74 -7.30 4.72 -15.57
C PHE A 74 -5.84 4.92 -15.97
N ALA A 75 -5.60 5.73 -17.02
CA ALA A 75 -4.26 6.13 -17.40
C ALA A 75 -3.61 6.99 -16.30
N PRO A 76 -2.27 7.01 -16.16
CA PRO A 76 -1.60 7.79 -15.11
C PRO A 76 -2.06 9.25 -15.03
N GLU A 77 -2.27 9.89 -16.18
CA GLU A 77 -2.69 11.29 -16.32
C GLU A 77 -4.18 11.52 -16.06
N ASP A 78 -5.02 10.49 -16.07
CA ASP A 78 -6.45 10.60 -15.76
C ASP A 78 -6.70 10.50 -14.25
N VAL A 79 -6.06 11.42 -13.52
CA VAL A 79 -6.09 11.43 -12.05
C VAL A 79 -7.47 11.77 -11.49
N GLU A 80 -8.20 12.65 -12.19
CA GLU A 80 -9.55 13.07 -11.76
C GLU A 80 -10.56 11.94 -11.95
N GLY A 81 -10.55 11.27 -13.10
CA GLY A 81 -11.41 10.12 -13.35
C GLY A 81 -11.14 8.98 -12.36
N ALA A 82 -9.85 8.72 -12.08
CA ALA A 82 -9.44 7.72 -11.08
C ALA A 82 -9.89 8.09 -9.66
N ARG A 83 -9.74 9.36 -9.26
CA ARG A 83 -10.21 9.90 -7.97
C ARG A 83 -11.71 9.71 -7.79
N ASP A 84 -12.48 10.19 -8.77
CA ASP A 84 -13.94 10.18 -8.69
C ASP A 84 -14.48 8.75 -8.66
N PHE A 85 -13.87 7.86 -9.45
CA PHE A 85 -14.23 6.44 -9.45
C PHE A 85 -13.96 5.76 -8.11
N ILE A 86 -12.75 5.92 -7.55
CA ILE A 86 -12.40 5.20 -6.31
C ILE A 86 -13.20 5.69 -5.10
N LEU A 87 -13.48 7.00 -5.01
CA LEU A 87 -14.34 7.55 -3.97
C LEU A 87 -15.80 7.05 -4.13
N ALA A 88 -16.33 7.03 -5.36
CA ALA A 88 -17.66 6.49 -5.62
C ALA A 88 -17.78 5.01 -5.29
N LEU A 89 -16.73 4.22 -5.59
CA LEU A 89 -16.65 2.80 -5.27
C LEU A 89 -16.79 2.58 -3.76
N TRP A 90 -15.97 3.20 -2.94
CA TRP A 90 -16.05 3.07 -1.49
C TRP A 90 -17.33 3.63 -0.89
N ASN A 91 -17.85 4.72 -1.42
CA ASN A 91 -19.12 5.31 -0.96
C ASN A 91 -20.34 4.41 -1.25
N SER A 92 -20.25 3.52 -2.25
CA SER A 92 -21.31 2.60 -2.61
C SER A 92 -21.22 1.22 -1.95
N ILE A 93 -20.06 0.88 -1.34
CA ILE A 93 -19.80 -0.46 -0.79
C ILE A 93 -20.79 -0.89 0.31
N PRO A 94 -21.25 -0.03 1.23
CA PRO A 94 -22.21 -0.42 2.26
C PRO A 94 -23.55 -0.92 1.73
N MET A 95 -23.93 -0.51 0.53
CA MET A 95 -25.19 -0.87 -0.12
C MET A 95 -25.21 -2.29 -0.69
N TYR A 96 -24.04 -2.84 -1.00
CA TYR A 96 -23.91 -4.09 -1.77
C TYR A 96 -23.35 -5.27 -0.95
N ASN A 97 -23.03 -5.06 0.32
CA ASN A 97 -22.42 -6.05 1.20
C ASN A 97 -21.08 -6.56 0.64
N ALA A 98 -19.97 -6.02 1.10
CA ALA A 98 -18.63 -6.42 0.69
C ALA A 98 -18.35 -7.93 0.87
N TYR A 99 -19.09 -8.59 1.75
CA TYR A 99 -19.05 -10.02 2.01
C TYR A 99 -20.42 -10.52 2.51
N GLY A 100 -20.66 -11.83 2.37
CA GLY A 100 -21.88 -12.48 2.80
C GLY A 100 -21.67 -13.43 3.97
N GLN A 101 -22.77 -13.97 4.48
CA GLN A 101 -22.78 -15.11 5.40
C GLN A 101 -23.14 -16.38 4.65
N TRP A 102 -22.50 -17.50 5.01
CA TRP A 102 -22.93 -18.80 4.55
C TRP A 102 -24.37 -19.12 4.99
N PRO A 103 -25.12 -19.95 4.27
CA PRO A 103 -26.49 -20.33 4.68
C PRO A 103 -26.60 -20.90 6.09
N GLY A 104 -25.55 -21.57 6.57
CA GLY A 104 -25.43 -22.07 7.95
C GLY A 104 -24.73 -21.12 8.91
N GLY A 105 -24.54 -19.86 8.53
CA GLY A 105 -23.91 -18.80 9.34
C GLY A 105 -22.46 -19.09 9.70
N ILE A 106 -22.00 -18.46 10.77
CA ILE A 106 -20.62 -18.55 11.28
C ILE A 106 -20.20 -19.98 11.59
N ILE A 107 -21.11 -20.83 12.08
CA ILE A 107 -20.80 -22.25 12.39
C ILE A 107 -20.42 -23.00 11.11
N GLN A 108 -21.15 -22.78 10.03
CA GLN A 108 -20.79 -23.39 8.74
C GLN A 108 -19.45 -22.86 8.24
N GLY A 109 -19.20 -21.56 8.34
CA GLY A 109 -17.93 -20.95 7.96
C GLY A 109 -16.76 -21.57 8.72
N LEU A 110 -16.88 -21.66 10.04
CA LEU A 110 -15.80 -22.11 10.92
C LEU A 110 -15.42 -23.59 10.76
N PHE A 111 -16.42 -24.47 10.54
CA PHE A 111 -16.19 -25.93 10.58
C PHE A 111 -16.29 -26.62 9.20
N PHE A 112 -16.93 -26.00 8.23
CA PHE A 112 -17.23 -26.65 6.93
C PHE A 112 -16.81 -25.85 5.71
N LYS A 113 -16.36 -24.61 5.91
CA LYS A 113 -15.84 -23.71 4.86
C LYS A 113 -14.40 -23.33 5.18
N LYS A 114 -13.73 -22.73 4.24
CA LYS A 114 -12.33 -22.31 4.39
C LYS A 114 -12.18 -20.89 4.99
N GLY A 115 -13.31 -20.25 5.38
CA GLY A 115 -13.39 -18.93 5.99
C GLY A 115 -14.76 -18.70 6.61
N ILE A 116 -14.84 -17.80 7.60
CA ILE A 116 -16.08 -17.50 8.34
C ILE A 116 -17.12 -16.85 7.42
N PHE A 117 -16.67 -16.00 6.48
CA PHE A 117 -17.52 -15.24 5.58
C PHE A 117 -17.35 -15.67 4.13
N ASP A 118 -18.33 -15.33 3.30
CA ASP A 118 -18.35 -15.59 1.86
C ASP A 118 -17.96 -14.31 1.11
N LEU A 119 -16.92 -14.37 0.27
CA LEU A 119 -16.46 -13.24 -0.56
C LEU A 119 -17.25 -13.09 -1.87
N SER A 120 -18.07 -14.07 -2.24
CA SER A 120 -18.76 -14.07 -3.53
C SER A 120 -19.55 -12.78 -3.82
N PRO A 121 -20.31 -12.21 -2.85
CA PRO A 121 -21.05 -10.97 -3.12
C PRO A 121 -20.13 -9.79 -3.44
N GLY A 122 -19.00 -9.68 -2.76
CA GLY A 122 -18.00 -8.65 -3.02
C GLY A 122 -17.33 -8.79 -4.38
N ILE A 123 -17.00 -10.03 -4.78
CA ILE A 123 -16.41 -10.33 -6.09
C ILE A 123 -17.40 -9.96 -7.20
N GLU A 124 -18.67 -10.36 -7.09
CA GLU A 124 -19.70 -10.04 -8.05
C GLU A 124 -19.88 -8.54 -8.21
N TRP A 125 -20.00 -7.84 -7.09
CA TRP A 125 -20.16 -6.38 -7.09
C TRP A 125 -18.96 -5.66 -7.70
N VAL A 126 -17.72 -6.01 -7.31
CA VAL A 126 -16.51 -5.40 -7.88
C VAL A 126 -16.42 -5.70 -9.37
N THR A 127 -16.81 -6.91 -9.80
CA THR A 127 -16.84 -7.28 -11.22
C THR A 127 -17.77 -6.37 -12.01
N GLU A 128 -18.97 -6.08 -11.49
CA GLU A 128 -19.91 -5.14 -12.10
C GLU A 128 -19.35 -3.71 -12.14
N GLN A 129 -18.73 -3.24 -11.04
CA GLN A 129 -18.19 -1.88 -10.97
C GLN A 129 -16.95 -1.71 -11.85
N PHE A 130 -16.07 -2.69 -11.91
CA PHE A 130 -14.89 -2.65 -12.76
C PHE A 130 -15.28 -2.77 -14.24
N GLY A 131 -16.26 -3.62 -14.55
CA GLY A 131 -16.79 -3.81 -15.90
C GLY A 131 -15.73 -4.26 -16.90
N ASP A 132 -15.78 -3.71 -18.11
CA ASP A 132 -14.84 -4.03 -19.20
C ASP A 132 -13.54 -3.19 -19.16
N ARG A 133 -13.19 -2.57 -18.02
CA ARG A 133 -11.98 -1.78 -17.93
C ARG A 133 -10.75 -2.65 -18.12
N THR A 134 -9.79 -2.11 -18.85
CA THR A 134 -8.48 -2.72 -19.06
C THR A 134 -7.41 -1.98 -18.27
N VAL A 135 -6.33 -2.65 -17.93
CA VAL A 135 -5.18 -2.06 -17.25
C VAL A 135 -4.56 -0.95 -18.09
N LYS A 136 -4.38 0.22 -17.51
CA LYS A 136 -3.84 1.43 -18.16
C LYS A 136 -2.48 1.86 -17.61
N ARG A 137 -2.02 1.25 -16.51
CA ARG A 137 -0.74 1.52 -15.86
C ARG A 137 -0.15 0.22 -15.32
N LYS A 138 1.10 0.24 -14.88
CA LYS A 138 1.72 -0.92 -14.25
C LYS A 138 1.14 -1.12 -12.85
N VAL A 139 0.67 -2.33 -12.56
CA VAL A 139 0.17 -2.66 -11.22
C VAL A 139 0.74 -3.98 -10.73
N SER A 140 0.88 -4.11 -9.41
CA SER A 140 1.28 -5.35 -8.76
C SER A 140 0.37 -5.63 -7.56
N PHE A 141 -0.04 -6.88 -7.44
CA PHE A 141 -0.82 -7.38 -6.31
C PHE A 141 -0.01 -8.42 -5.58
N ALA A 142 0.06 -8.30 -4.27
CA ALA A 142 0.81 -9.24 -3.46
C ALA A 142 -0.10 -10.19 -2.68
N THR A 143 0.24 -11.46 -2.71
CA THR A 143 -0.45 -12.55 -2.02
C THR A 143 0.55 -13.39 -1.23
N THR A 144 0.08 -14.18 -0.29
CA THR A 144 0.87 -15.21 0.38
C THR A 144 0.37 -16.58 -0.07
N ASP A 145 1.27 -17.44 -0.53
CA ASP A 145 0.95 -18.85 -0.77
C ASP A 145 1.02 -19.63 0.56
N ALA A 146 -0.13 -20.08 1.04
CA ALA A 146 -0.23 -20.79 2.30
C ALA A 146 0.43 -22.19 2.26
N ASN A 147 0.67 -22.78 1.07
CA ASN A 147 1.34 -24.06 0.93
C ASN A 147 2.87 -23.94 1.03
N SER A 148 3.45 -23.02 0.27
CA SER A 148 4.92 -22.86 0.18
C SER A 148 5.47 -21.84 1.17
N ALA A 149 4.61 -21.01 1.78
CA ALA A 149 4.96 -19.82 2.57
C ALA A 149 5.67 -18.72 1.76
N ASP A 150 5.52 -18.73 0.42
CA ASP A 150 6.08 -17.71 -0.44
C ASP A 150 5.24 -16.44 -0.44
N TYR A 151 5.91 -15.29 -0.50
CA TYR A 151 5.29 -14.02 -0.89
C TYR A 151 5.23 -13.96 -2.41
N VAL A 152 4.04 -13.96 -2.97
CA VAL A 152 3.82 -14.09 -4.42
C VAL A 152 3.28 -12.78 -4.96
N VAL A 153 4.02 -12.17 -5.88
CA VAL A 153 3.62 -10.92 -6.54
C VAL A 153 3.11 -11.21 -7.95
N TRP A 154 1.98 -10.64 -8.27
CA TRP A 154 1.31 -10.75 -9.57
C TRP A 154 1.38 -9.40 -10.29
N ASP A 155 2.15 -9.36 -11.38
CA ASP A 155 2.39 -8.16 -12.16
C ASP A 155 1.47 -8.09 -13.37
N TYR A 156 0.86 -6.92 -13.57
CA TYR A 156 0.03 -6.65 -14.73
C TYR A 156 0.46 -5.38 -15.44
N ASN A 157 0.35 -5.41 -16.76
CA ASN A 157 0.69 -4.32 -17.67
C ASN A 157 -0.52 -3.96 -18.53
N THR A 158 -0.38 -2.92 -19.34
CA THR A 158 -1.41 -2.39 -20.24
C THR A 158 -1.81 -3.35 -21.39
N SER A 159 -1.12 -4.47 -21.59
CA SER A 159 -1.40 -5.44 -22.66
C SER A 159 -1.96 -6.74 -22.09
N ASP A 160 -2.99 -7.27 -22.73
CA ASP A 160 -3.47 -8.66 -22.66
C ASP A 160 -3.98 -9.19 -21.31
N THR A 161 -4.24 -8.34 -20.32
CA THR A 161 -4.78 -8.78 -19.03
C THR A 161 -6.29 -8.90 -19.08
N GLN A 162 -6.82 -10.08 -18.72
CA GLN A 162 -8.26 -10.26 -18.58
C GLN A 162 -8.76 -9.64 -17.28
N PRO A 163 -9.87 -8.89 -17.27
CA PRO A 163 -10.42 -8.27 -16.05
C PRO A 163 -10.68 -9.28 -14.94
N THR A 164 -11.14 -10.48 -15.27
CA THR A 164 -11.40 -11.56 -14.31
C THR A 164 -10.14 -12.00 -13.56
N ASP A 165 -8.99 -12.06 -14.24
CA ASP A 165 -7.70 -12.44 -13.64
C ASP A 165 -7.21 -11.39 -12.63
N LEU A 166 -7.39 -10.11 -12.96
CA LEU A 166 -7.10 -8.99 -12.04
C LEU A 166 -7.98 -9.03 -10.80
N ILE A 167 -9.29 -9.19 -10.98
CA ILE A 167 -10.26 -9.21 -9.88
C ILE A 167 -9.98 -10.39 -8.95
N GLU A 168 -9.80 -11.59 -9.52
CA GLU A 168 -9.46 -12.78 -8.73
C GLU A 168 -8.18 -12.58 -7.91
N THR A 169 -7.14 -11.96 -8.51
CA THR A 169 -5.88 -11.70 -7.82
C THR A 169 -6.03 -10.65 -6.71
N ALA A 170 -6.80 -9.58 -6.95
CA ALA A 170 -7.06 -8.57 -5.92
C ALA A 170 -7.82 -9.16 -4.72
N PHE A 171 -8.79 -10.05 -4.97
CA PHE A 171 -9.49 -10.77 -3.89
C PHE A 171 -8.63 -11.84 -3.23
N ALA A 172 -7.72 -12.49 -3.95
CA ALA A 172 -6.74 -13.39 -3.34
C ALA A 172 -5.84 -12.64 -2.35
N SER A 173 -5.38 -11.44 -2.74
CA SER A 173 -4.63 -10.54 -1.87
C SER A 173 -5.43 -10.07 -0.65
N SER A 174 -6.74 -10.06 -0.73
CA SER A 174 -7.65 -9.62 0.35
C SER A 174 -8.27 -10.78 1.14
N SER A 175 -7.85 -12.02 0.88
CA SER A 175 -8.36 -13.22 1.55
C SER A 175 -7.72 -13.40 2.93
N ILE A 176 -8.16 -12.59 3.90
CA ILE A 176 -7.67 -12.62 5.28
C ILE A 176 -7.90 -14.04 5.87
N PRO A 177 -6.85 -14.73 6.33
CA PRO A 177 -6.97 -16.06 6.91
C PRO A 177 -7.99 -16.10 8.05
N ALA A 178 -8.76 -17.16 8.12
CA ALA A 178 -9.91 -17.39 9.00
C ALA A 178 -11.14 -16.52 8.67
N ALA A 179 -11.01 -15.26 8.26
CA ALA A 179 -12.16 -14.45 7.87
C ALA A 179 -12.73 -14.90 6.53
N PHE A 180 -11.87 -15.07 5.52
CA PHE A 180 -12.26 -15.40 4.15
C PHE A 180 -11.62 -16.69 3.65
N PRO A 181 -12.26 -17.38 2.69
CA PRO A 181 -11.64 -18.52 1.99
C PRO A 181 -10.39 -18.08 1.25
N HIS A 182 -9.37 -18.92 1.24
CA HIS A 182 -8.26 -18.76 0.32
C HIS A 182 -8.74 -18.96 -1.12
N ILE A 183 -7.98 -18.41 -2.08
CA ILE A 183 -8.24 -18.58 -3.51
C ILE A 183 -7.19 -19.53 -4.08
N THR A 184 -7.66 -20.62 -4.71
CA THR A 184 -6.79 -21.61 -5.35
C THR A 184 -6.44 -21.13 -6.77
N ARG A 185 -5.15 -21.02 -7.07
CA ARG A 185 -4.67 -20.66 -8.40
C ARG A 185 -3.55 -21.59 -8.86
N GLY A 186 -3.89 -22.52 -9.71
CA GLY A 186 -2.99 -23.62 -10.07
C GLY A 186 -2.73 -24.52 -8.86
N GLU A 187 -1.46 -24.69 -8.50
CA GLU A 187 -1.05 -25.46 -7.30
C GLU A 187 -0.93 -24.60 -6.03
N ARG A 188 -1.27 -23.31 -6.09
CA ARG A 188 -1.13 -22.37 -4.99
C ARG A 188 -2.45 -22.16 -4.25
N GLU A 189 -2.36 -22.03 -2.94
CA GLU A 189 -3.46 -21.67 -2.07
C GLU A 189 -3.21 -20.26 -1.51
N LEU A 190 -3.76 -19.26 -2.19
CA LEU A 190 -3.46 -17.86 -1.96
C LEU A 190 -4.31 -17.26 -0.85
N VAL A 191 -3.65 -16.59 0.07
CA VAL A 191 -4.23 -15.80 1.15
C VAL A 191 -3.68 -14.37 1.10
N ASP A 192 -4.20 -13.52 1.97
CA ASP A 192 -3.82 -12.11 2.10
C ASP A 192 -2.29 -11.92 2.18
N GLY A 193 -1.78 -10.99 1.36
CA GLY A 193 -0.36 -10.66 1.32
C GLY A 193 0.17 -10.10 2.63
N GLY A 194 -0.68 -9.39 3.38
CA GLY A 194 -0.35 -8.81 4.69
C GLY A 194 -0.03 -9.84 5.80
N VAL A 195 -0.18 -11.14 5.51
CA VAL A 195 0.32 -12.20 6.40
C VAL A 195 1.85 -12.13 6.52
N ILE A 196 2.56 -11.78 5.44
CA ILE A 196 4.03 -11.65 5.40
C ILE A 196 4.43 -10.18 5.38
N TRP A 197 4.13 -9.44 4.31
CA TRP A 197 4.42 -8.01 4.18
C TRP A 197 3.15 -7.24 3.84
N ASN A 198 2.91 -6.17 4.58
CA ASN A 198 1.67 -5.40 4.46
C ASN A 198 1.79 -4.18 3.55
N LEU A 199 2.99 -3.83 3.09
CA LEU A 199 3.26 -2.74 2.15
C LEU A 199 4.34 -3.17 1.15
N ASP A 200 3.97 -3.35 -0.12
CA ASP A 200 4.87 -3.88 -1.15
C ASP A 200 5.65 -2.77 -1.88
N ILE A 201 6.59 -2.15 -1.17
CA ILE A 201 7.50 -1.12 -1.72
C ILE A 201 8.51 -1.76 -2.69
N ALA A 202 8.97 -2.97 -2.40
CA ALA A 202 9.98 -3.64 -3.22
C ALA A 202 9.48 -3.87 -4.65
N SER A 203 8.21 -4.23 -4.82
CA SER A 203 7.61 -4.33 -6.16
C SER A 203 7.43 -2.97 -6.83
N ALA A 204 7.11 -1.92 -6.08
CA ALA A 204 7.05 -0.56 -6.63
C ALA A 204 8.40 -0.14 -7.23
N VAL A 205 9.50 -0.34 -6.49
CA VAL A 205 10.87 -0.09 -6.99
C VAL A 205 11.17 -0.96 -8.21
N ARG A 206 10.94 -2.26 -8.12
CA ARG A 206 11.21 -3.20 -9.22
C ARG A 206 10.45 -2.83 -10.50
N ARG A 207 9.19 -2.44 -10.38
CA ARG A 207 8.36 -2.03 -11.52
C ARG A 207 8.77 -0.67 -12.07
N CYS A 208 9.19 0.25 -11.21
CA CYS A 208 9.73 1.54 -11.65
C CYS A 208 11.06 1.39 -12.40
N ARG A 209 11.92 0.44 -12.05
CA ARG A 209 13.14 0.11 -12.79
C ARG A 209 12.90 -0.39 -14.22
N GLU A 210 11.65 -0.72 -14.59
CA GLU A 210 11.26 -0.98 -15.97
C GLU A 210 11.01 0.31 -16.77
N ILE A 211 10.96 1.47 -16.12
CA ILE A 211 10.67 2.79 -16.68
C ILE A 211 11.89 3.72 -16.52
N ALA A 212 12.36 3.87 -15.28
CA ALA A 212 13.49 4.73 -14.92
C ALA A 212 14.82 4.00 -15.16
N ASP A 213 15.83 4.75 -15.58
CA ASP A 213 17.17 4.22 -15.84
C ASP A 213 18.03 4.14 -14.55
N ASP A 214 17.65 4.87 -13.50
CA ASP A 214 18.37 4.97 -12.22
C ASP A 214 17.38 5.06 -11.05
N ASP A 215 17.75 4.52 -9.88
CA ASP A 215 16.90 4.55 -8.69
C ASP A 215 16.64 5.97 -8.18
N SER A 216 17.56 6.92 -8.40
CA SER A 216 17.37 8.34 -8.04
C SER A 216 16.25 9.04 -8.82
N GLU A 217 15.81 8.46 -9.94
CA GLU A 217 14.68 8.92 -10.75
C GLU A 217 13.35 8.26 -10.34
N ILE A 218 13.37 7.42 -9.31
CA ILE A 218 12.19 6.76 -8.76
C ILE A 218 11.67 7.55 -7.57
N THR A 219 10.40 7.91 -7.60
CA THR A 219 9.69 8.52 -6.47
C THR A 219 8.55 7.62 -6.03
N ILE A 220 8.43 7.38 -4.72
CA ILE A 220 7.39 6.52 -4.16
C ILE A 220 6.63 7.27 -3.07
N ASP A 221 5.31 7.29 -3.19
CA ASP A 221 4.39 7.64 -2.12
C ASP A 221 3.82 6.38 -1.49
N MET A 222 3.66 6.40 -0.18
CA MET A 222 3.24 5.24 0.60
C MET A 222 2.07 5.60 1.49
N VAL A 223 1.06 4.72 1.51
CA VAL A 223 -0.09 4.87 2.38
C VAL A 223 -0.22 3.64 3.27
N LEU A 224 -0.21 3.85 4.57
CA LEU A 224 -0.41 2.81 5.58
C LEU A 224 -1.78 2.97 6.22
N CYS A 225 -2.56 1.90 6.25
CA CYS A 225 -3.84 1.82 6.96
C CYS A 225 -3.71 1.50 8.46
N GLY A 226 -2.50 1.25 8.94
CA GLY A 226 -2.24 0.96 10.35
C GLY A 226 -2.58 2.14 11.25
N ASP A 227 -2.98 1.88 12.49
CA ASP A 227 -3.16 2.95 13.47
C ASP A 227 -1.81 3.65 13.70
N HIS A 228 -1.83 4.98 13.85
CA HIS A 228 -0.63 5.77 14.11
C HIS A 228 0.01 5.47 15.46
N LYS A 229 -0.72 4.85 16.36
CA LYS A 229 -0.23 4.41 17.68
C LYS A 229 -0.97 3.16 18.12
N ILE A 230 -0.29 2.34 18.89
CA ILE A 230 -0.94 1.28 19.65
C ILE A 230 -1.43 1.85 20.97
N GLU A 231 -2.73 1.83 21.16
CA GLU A 231 -3.32 2.22 22.43
C GLU A 231 -2.98 1.20 23.52
N MET A 232 -2.65 1.71 24.69
CA MET A 232 -2.53 0.89 25.89
C MET A 232 -3.92 0.37 26.26
N LYS A 233 -4.07 -0.96 26.35
CA LYS A 233 -5.34 -1.58 26.75
C LYS A 233 -5.31 -1.79 28.26
N GLU A 234 -6.27 -1.16 28.94
CA GLU A 234 -6.53 -1.47 30.35
C GLU A 234 -7.20 -2.83 30.48
N ASN A 235 -6.94 -3.52 31.59
CA ASN A 235 -7.55 -4.82 31.91
C ASN A 235 -7.29 -5.95 30.90
N ILE A 236 -6.14 -5.97 30.25
CA ILE A 236 -5.74 -7.05 29.35
C ILE A 236 -5.72 -8.42 30.04
N ASP A 237 -5.53 -8.44 31.36
CA ASP A 237 -5.61 -9.61 32.22
C ASP A 237 -7.00 -10.28 32.23
N ARG A 238 -8.03 -9.56 31.79
CA ARG A 238 -9.42 -10.06 31.70
C ARG A 238 -9.81 -10.52 30.29
N TYR A 239 -8.92 -10.41 29.33
CA TYR A 239 -9.18 -10.81 27.95
C TYR A 239 -9.39 -12.32 27.87
N ASN A 240 -10.42 -12.71 27.11
CA ASN A 240 -10.58 -14.12 26.71
C ASN A 240 -9.58 -14.49 25.59
N THR A 241 -9.55 -15.78 25.25
CA THR A 241 -8.61 -16.32 24.24
C THR A 241 -8.70 -15.58 22.90
N LEU A 242 -9.92 -15.25 22.45
CA LEU A 242 -10.12 -14.56 21.17
C LEU A 242 -9.61 -13.12 21.23
N GLU A 243 -9.89 -12.41 22.31
CA GLU A 243 -9.40 -11.03 22.52
C GLU A 243 -7.88 -10.98 22.59
N HIS A 244 -7.23 -11.94 23.24
CA HIS A 244 -5.77 -12.07 23.24
C HIS A 244 -5.21 -12.34 21.85
N LEU A 245 -5.83 -13.25 21.07
CA LEU A 245 -5.42 -13.53 19.70
C LEU A 245 -5.52 -12.29 18.83
N MET A 246 -6.65 -11.57 18.91
CA MET A 246 -6.87 -10.36 18.14
C MET A 246 -5.90 -9.24 18.53
N ARG A 247 -5.59 -9.11 19.82
CA ARG A 247 -4.54 -8.17 20.27
C ARG A 247 -3.18 -8.53 19.69
N GLY A 248 -2.84 -9.80 19.62
CA GLY A 248 -1.60 -10.27 18.98
C GLY A 248 -1.53 -9.91 17.49
N ILE A 249 -2.65 -10.05 16.77
CA ILE A 249 -2.75 -9.65 15.35
C ILE A 249 -2.61 -8.13 15.19
N GLU A 250 -3.29 -7.34 16.04
CA GLU A 250 -3.19 -5.88 16.06
C GLU A 250 -1.73 -5.41 16.25
N LEU A 251 -1.04 -5.99 17.24
CA LEU A 251 0.36 -5.70 17.51
C LEU A 251 1.26 -6.05 16.32
N LYS A 252 1.08 -7.25 15.75
CA LYS A 252 1.86 -7.69 14.59
C LYS A 252 1.63 -6.77 13.39
N SER A 253 0.39 -6.42 13.08
CA SER A 253 0.05 -5.55 11.95
C SER A 253 0.69 -4.16 12.08
N PHE A 254 0.68 -3.60 13.29
CA PHE A 254 1.30 -2.32 13.58
C PHE A 254 2.80 -2.32 13.30
N TYR A 255 3.52 -3.31 13.82
CA TYR A 255 4.99 -3.37 13.65
C TYR A 255 5.41 -3.77 12.23
N ASN A 256 4.64 -4.59 11.52
CA ASN A 256 4.97 -5.03 10.17
C ASN A 256 5.00 -3.86 9.19
N GLY A 257 3.97 -3.00 9.15
CA GLY A 257 3.91 -1.91 8.18
C GLY A 257 5.10 -0.95 8.28
N MET A 258 5.58 -0.67 9.50
CA MET A 258 6.77 0.18 9.67
C MET A 258 8.06 -0.56 9.38
N SER A 259 8.12 -1.87 9.65
CA SER A 259 9.26 -2.68 9.26
C SER A 259 9.43 -2.71 7.75
N ASP A 260 8.33 -2.79 6.99
CA ASP A 260 8.35 -2.76 5.53
C ASP A 260 8.93 -1.43 5.01
N TYR A 261 8.52 -0.29 5.60
CA TYR A 261 9.07 1.02 5.28
C TYR A 261 10.56 1.12 5.61
N ASN A 262 10.95 0.84 6.87
CA ASN A 262 12.33 0.97 7.32
C ASN A 262 13.29 0.06 6.53
N SER A 263 12.87 -1.18 6.25
CA SER A 263 13.68 -2.10 5.45
C SER A 263 13.88 -1.58 4.03
N SER A 264 12.83 -1.00 3.44
CA SER A 264 12.90 -0.47 2.07
C SER A 264 13.80 0.75 1.96
N THR A 265 13.79 1.66 2.94
CA THR A 265 14.69 2.83 2.94
C THR A 265 16.17 2.45 3.05
N ILE A 266 16.46 1.34 3.72
CA ILE A 266 17.83 0.79 3.81
C ILE A 266 18.22 0.05 2.51
N LEU A 267 17.31 -0.72 1.94
CA LEU A 267 17.57 -1.52 0.74
C LEU A 267 17.67 -0.68 -0.54
N PHE A 268 16.98 0.46 -0.59
CA PHE A 268 16.89 1.33 -1.76
C PHE A 268 17.25 2.78 -1.40
N PRO A 269 18.51 3.06 -1.02
CA PRO A 269 18.90 4.36 -0.48
C PRO A 269 18.84 5.51 -1.49
N GLU A 270 18.88 5.21 -2.79
CA GLU A 270 18.80 6.22 -3.86
C GLU A 270 17.35 6.56 -4.25
N VAL A 271 16.36 5.74 -3.83
CA VAL A 271 14.95 5.97 -4.15
C VAL A 271 14.41 7.14 -3.32
N ASN A 272 13.67 8.03 -3.96
CA ASN A 272 13.00 9.14 -3.29
C ASN A 272 11.66 8.68 -2.65
N PHE A 273 11.66 8.40 -1.36
CA PHE A 273 10.46 8.14 -0.57
C PHE A 273 9.80 9.47 -0.19
N ARG A 274 8.86 9.95 -1.05
CA ARG A 274 8.35 11.32 -1.00
C ARG A 274 7.37 11.56 0.14
N TYR A 275 6.33 10.76 0.24
CA TYR A 275 5.33 10.83 1.31
C TYR A 275 5.13 9.47 1.96
N LEU A 276 5.13 9.45 3.29
CA LEU A 276 4.62 8.36 4.10
C LEU A 276 3.39 8.88 4.85
N ILE A 277 2.20 8.41 4.47
CA ILE A 277 0.94 8.89 5.02
C ILE A 277 0.30 7.79 5.86
N VAL A 278 0.06 8.10 7.12
CA VAL A 278 -0.60 7.22 8.10
C VAL A 278 -1.80 7.96 8.70
N PRO A 279 -2.85 7.25 9.17
CA PRO A 279 -4.01 7.90 9.77
C PRO A 279 -3.62 8.77 10.98
N SER A 280 -4.00 10.04 10.98
CA SER A 280 -3.80 10.94 12.12
C SER A 280 -4.72 10.66 13.31
N GLU A 281 -5.74 9.84 13.10
CA GLU A 281 -6.73 9.42 14.11
C GLU A 281 -6.97 7.92 13.98
N SER A 282 -7.31 7.25 15.09
CA SER A 282 -7.62 5.82 15.04
C SER A 282 -8.85 5.55 14.15
N LEU A 283 -8.67 4.67 13.18
CA LEU A 283 -9.69 4.17 12.26
C LEU A 283 -10.19 2.78 12.68
N SER A 284 -9.93 2.36 13.91
CA SER A 284 -10.38 1.06 14.41
C SER A 284 -11.91 0.94 14.37
N SER A 285 -12.42 -0.10 13.74
CA SER A 285 -13.84 -0.36 13.52
C SER A 285 -14.38 -1.56 14.31
N GLY A 286 -13.54 -2.20 15.13
CA GLY A 286 -13.93 -3.35 15.92
C GLY A 286 -12.87 -4.45 15.98
N LEU A 287 -13.32 -5.69 16.21
CA LEU A 287 -12.44 -6.85 16.36
C LEU A 287 -11.74 -7.23 15.05
N LEU A 288 -12.46 -7.15 13.93
CA LEU A 288 -11.95 -7.35 12.57
C LEU A 288 -12.13 -6.04 11.78
N PRO A 289 -11.23 -5.70 10.86
CA PRO A 289 -11.34 -4.49 10.03
C PRO A 289 -12.33 -4.72 8.87
N LEU A 290 -13.59 -4.99 9.20
CA LEU A 290 -14.64 -5.38 8.26
C LEU A 290 -15.93 -4.57 8.46
N ASP A 291 -15.85 -3.36 9.02
CA ASP A 291 -16.97 -2.43 9.14
C ASP A 291 -17.09 -1.55 7.89
N PHE A 292 -17.82 -2.02 6.90
CA PHE A 292 -18.12 -1.27 5.68
C PHE A 292 -19.36 -0.38 5.82
N SER A 293 -19.71 0.05 7.04
CA SER A 293 -20.81 0.99 7.26
C SER A 293 -20.49 2.37 6.68
N GLN A 294 -21.52 3.10 6.26
CA GLN A 294 -21.36 4.47 5.77
C GLN A 294 -20.61 5.36 6.76
N LYS A 295 -20.92 5.20 8.06
CA LYS A 295 -20.24 5.95 9.12
C LYS A 295 -18.71 5.71 9.12
N GLN A 296 -18.27 4.48 8.90
CA GLN A 296 -16.84 4.14 8.85
C GLN A 296 -16.21 4.69 7.57
N VAL A 297 -16.88 4.57 6.43
CA VAL A 297 -16.42 5.13 5.16
C VAL A 297 -16.28 6.65 5.25
N ASP A 298 -17.29 7.35 5.78
CA ASP A 298 -17.28 8.82 5.96
C ASP A 298 -16.09 9.26 6.85
N LYS A 299 -15.85 8.54 7.96
CA LYS A 299 -14.72 8.80 8.83
C LYS A 299 -13.38 8.60 8.11
N CYS A 300 -13.23 7.50 7.38
CA CYS A 300 -12.04 7.24 6.58
C CYS A 300 -11.79 8.32 5.54
N PHE A 301 -12.85 8.82 4.90
CA PHE A 301 -12.74 9.90 3.92
C PHE A 301 -12.31 11.21 4.56
N GLU A 302 -12.92 11.59 5.68
CA GLU A 302 -12.56 12.82 6.40
C GLU A 302 -11.09 12.82 6.80
N VAL A 303 -10.63 11.73 7.43
CA VAL A 303 -9.25 11.61 7.92
C VAL A 303 -8.27 11.52 6.75
N GLY A 304 -8.56 10.72 5.72
CA GLY A 304 -7.66 10.55 4.57
C GLY A 304 -7.44 11.82 3.76
N LEU A 305 -8.51 12.58 3.48
CA LEU A 305 -8.39 13.87 2.79
C LEU A 305 -7.58 14.89 3.61
N LYS A 306 -7.80 14.94 4.92
CA LYS A 306 -7.05 15.80 5.85
C LYS A 306 -5.56 15.44 5.87
N ASP A 307 -5.24 14.16 5.99
CA ASP A 307 -3.86 13.69 6.14
C ASP A 307 -3.05 13.87 4.85
N ALA A 308 -3.64 13.60 3.69
CA ALA A 308 -3.02 13.87 2.40
C ALA A 308 -2.72 15.37 2.21
N LYS A 309 -3.67 16.24 2.53
CA LYS A 309 -3.47 17.69 2.48
C LYS A 309 -2.34 18.13 3.40
N ASN A 310 -2.28 17.59 4.62
CA ASN A 310 -1.23 17.90 5.57
C ASN A 310 0.14 17.44 5.09
N ALA A 311 0.24 16.24 4.51
CA ALA A 311 1.48 15.71 3.94
C ALA A 311 2.00 16.62 2.81
N VAL A 312 1.15 17.06 1.91
CA VAL A 312 1.52 18.00 0.83
C VAL A 312 1.96 19.35 1.40
N LEU A 313 1.28 19.88 2.41
CA LEU A 313 1.66 21.15 3.06
C LEU A 313 3.00 21.09 3.78
N LEU A 314 3.34 19.94 4.39
CA LEU A 314 4.63 19.70 5.03
C LEU A 314 5.76 19.58 3.99
N GLY A 315 5.45 19.04 2.82
CA GLY A 315 6.37 18.86 1.70
C GLY A 315 7.09 17.50 1.68
N PRO A 316 7.76 17.19 0.57
CA PRO A 316 8.44 15.91 0.34
C PRO A 316 9.48 15.57 1.41
N GLY A 317 9.54 14.30 1.80
CA GLY A 317 10.49 13.78 2.78
C GLY A 317 10.26 14.28 4.22
N LYS A 318 9.14 14.99 4.46
CA LYS A 318 8.78 15.46 5.80
C LYS A 318 7.71 14.54 6.38
N LEU A 319 8.00 14.04 7.57
CA LEU A 319 7.04 13.27 8.35
C LEU A 319 6.20 14.23 9.18
N GLY A 320 4.87 14.04 9.20
CA GLY A 320 4.01 14.76 10.13
C GLY A 320 4.25 14.34 11.57
N ASP A 321 3.84 15.17 12.54
CA ASP A 321 4.04 14.90 13.96
C ASP A 321 3.54 13.52 14.39
N VAL A 322 2.40 13.10 13.85
CA VAL A 322 1.82 11.76 14.11
C VAL A 322 2.73 10.65 13.57
N THR A 323 3.26 10.81 12.36
CA THR A 323 4.16 9.84 11.74
C THR A 323 5.50 9.80 12.48
N LEU A 324 6.02 10.96 12.92
CA LEU A 324 7.22 11.06 13.74
C LEU A 324 7.04 10.36 15.08
N ASP A 325 5.92 10.59 15.79
CA ASP A 325 5.62 9.90 17.06
C ASP A 325 5.53 8.37 16.87
N TYR A 326 4.98 7.94 15.75
CA TYR A 326 4.90 6.53 15.36
C TYR A 326 6.29 5.92 15.11
N VAL A 327 7.10 6.58 14.30
CA VAL A 327 8.49 6.17 14.02
C VAL A 327 9.34 6.20 15.29
N ASP A 328 9.26 7.25 16.10
CA ASP A 328 9.99 7.38 17.36
C ASP A 328 9.60 6.30 18.38
N LYS A 329 8.33 5.90 18.45
CA LYS A 329 7.91 4.79 19.31
C LYS A 329 8.44 3.47 18.83
N LEU A 330 8.51 3.23 17.53
CA LEU A 330 9.12 2.03 16.97
C LEU A 330 10.62 1.99 17.20
N LEU A 331 11.31 3.11 17.01
CA LEU A 331 12.76 3.22 17.16
C LEU A 331 13.17 3.50 18.61
N GLY A 332 12.33 4.16 19.42
CA GLY A 332 12.67 4.69 20.73
C GLY A 332 12.06 3.98 21.93
N GLY A 333 11.01 3.20 21.73
CA GLY A 333 10.24 2.60 22.84
C GLY A 333 10.90 1.40 23.49
N GLN A 334 11.88 0.79 22.87
CA GLN A 334 12.49 -0.42 23.41
C GLN A 334 14.00 -0.50 23.39
N ASP A 335 14.78 0.33 22.71
CA ASP A 335 16.22 0.08 22.80
C ASP A 335 17.14 1.24 22.48
N VAL A 336 17.77 1.71 23.49
CA VAL A 336 19.12 2.31 23.49
C VAL A 336 20.07 1.48 22.57
N TRP A 337 19.87 0.18 22.44
CA TRP A 337 20.63 -0.73 21.61
C TRP A 337 20.42 -0.52 20.10
N LEU A 338 19.17 -0.40 19.63
CA LEU A 338 18.87 -0.14 18.22
C LEU A 338 19.34 1.27 17.80
N LYS A 339 19.17 2.26 18.68
CA LYS A 339 19.73 3.61 18.46
C LYS A 339 21.26 3.60 18.39
N HIS A 340 21.95 2.79 19.19
CA HIS A 340 23.39 2.62 19.11
C HIS A 340 23.81 1.92 17.82
N MET A 341 23.14 0.84 17.44
CA MET A 341 23.45 0.13 16.18
C MET A 341 23.28 1.01 14.94
N ILE A 342 22.17 1.78 14.87
CA ILE A 342 21.94 2.70 13.74
C ILE A 342 22.99 3.83 13.76
N LYS A 343 23.31 4.36 14.92
CA LYS A 343 24.33 5.39 15.05
C LYS A 343 25.71 4.87 14.65
N ASP A 344 26.09 3.71 15.15
CA ASP A 344 27.38 3.08 14.83
C ASP A 344 27.47 2.77 13.32
N ALA A 345 26.39 2.29 12.69
CA ALA A 345 26.33 2.06 11.25
C ALA A 345 26.42 3.36 10.42
N LEU A 346 25.82 4.46 10.90
CA LEU A 346 25.93 5.76 10.25
C LEU A 346 27.31 6.38 10.43
N ASP A 347 27.91 6.24 11.62
CA ASP A 347 29.27 6.71 11.90
C ASP A 347 30.30 5.92 11.06
N ASP A 348 30.12 4.61 10.87
CA ASP A 348 30.93 3.77 9.99
C ASP A 348 30.81 4.17 8.50
N LEU A 349 29.62 4.53 8.03
CA LEU A 349 29.40 5.02 6.67
C LEU A 349 30.08 6.37 6.43
N ASP A 350 30.01 7.28 7.41
CA ASP A 350 30.67 8.58 7.34
C ASP A 350 32.21 8.44 7.36
N GLU A 351 32.77 7.46 8.08
CA GLU A 351 34.20 7.16 8.03
C GLU A 351 34.62 6.58 6.67
N GLN A 352 33.82 5.68 6.11
CA GLN A 352 34.11 5.11 4.79
C GLN A 352 34.08 6.17 3.68
N GLN A 353 33.13 7.10 3.72
CA GLN A 353 33.07 8.22 2.77
C GLN A 353 34.28 9.18 2.90
N LYS A 354 34.77 9.41 4.11
CA LYS A 354 35.98 10.23 4.33
C LYS A 354 37.27 9.54 3.87
N VAL A 355 37.31 8.22 3.83
CA VAL A 355 38.47 7.44 3.33
C VAL A 355 38.49 7.39 1.80
N THR A 356 37.32 7.35 1.15
CA THR A 356 37.21 7.33 -0.31
C THR A 356 37.34 8.71 -0.95
N SER A 357 37.27 9.79 -0.17
CA SER A 357 37.46 11.18 -0.64
C SER A 357 38.88 11.73 -0.48
N LYS A 358 39.83 10.92 -0.07
CA LYS A 358 41.29 11.20 -0.01
C LYS A 358 42.05 10.39 -1.07
#